data_321660f8ee2f8d9fcb36d34b9a8c794e
#
_entry.id   321660f8ee2f8d9fcb36d34b9a8c794e
#
_cell.length_a   1.000
_cell.length_b   1.000
_cell.length_c   1.000
_cell.angle_alpha   90.00
_cell.angle_beta   90.00
_cell.angle_gamma   90.00
#
_symmetry.space_group_name_H-M   'P 1'
#
loop_
_entity.id
_entity.type
_entity.pdbx_description
1 polymer ?
#
loop_
_entity_poly.entity_id
_entity_poly.type
_entity_poly.pdbx_seq_one_letter_code
_entity_poly.pdbx_strand_id
1 'polypeptide(L)'
;MRDSLRELTVELGDRSYPIVIGQGLLGSYDLSPFVSGSQVMIVTNETVAPLYLESARACFPGKQVDTVVLPDGEKYKDWQTLNRIFDGLLEKRHSRKTTLVALGGGVVGDMTGFAAASYQRGVSFIQIPTTLLSQVDSSVGGKTGINHPLGKNMIGAFHQPEVVLIDTDSLRSLSPREVSAGLAEVIKYGLIRDTDFLAWLEKEITSLIDLETTALVEAIYRSCACKADVVAKDEREGGLRAILNLGHTFGHAIETFAGYGNWLHGEAVGTGMMMAADLSLRQGMITEEDRARVVRIIERAKLPAFAPTGMSPDDFLRLMAVDKKNVDGSLRLVLLRRLGDAVVTDAVDRRELDATLRGFCREV
;
A
#
# COMPACT_ATOMS: atom_id res chain seq x y z
N MET A 1 13.69 0.94 25.94
CA MET A 1 12.45 1.09 25.16
C MET A 1 12.41 2.32 24.22
N ARG A 2 13.42 3.19 24.16
CA ARG A 2 13.47 4.32 23.20
C ARG A 2 14.44 4.11 22.03
N ASP A 3 15.18 3.02 21.98
CA ASP A 3 16.26 2.81 21.00
C ASP A 3 15.77 2.32 19.61
N SER A 4 14.49 2.06 19.43
CA SER A 4 13.89 1.60 18.17
C SER A 4 12.89 2.58 17.54
N LEU A 5 12.72 3.79 18.11
CA LEU A 5 11.84 4.81 17.51
C LEU A 5 12.55 5.45 16.32
N ARG A 6 11.89 5.43 15.16
CA ARG A 6 12.30 6.15 13.95
C ARG A 6 11.22 7.14 13.57
N GLU A 7 11.62 8.28 13.09
CA GLU A 7 10.71 9.30 12.57
C GLU A 7 11.24 9.84 11.24
N LEU A 8 10.34 10.09 10.32
CA LEU A 8 10.61 10.79 9.07
C LEU A 8 9.45 11.71 8.73
N THR A 9 9.71 12.72 7.93
CA THR A 9 8.68 13.67 7.47
C THR A 9 8.41 13.49 5.98
N VAL A 10 7.15 13.50 5.60
CA VAL A 10 6.73 13.65 4.20
C VAL A 10 6.64 15.13 3.90
N GLU A 11 7.58 15.64 3.08
CA GLU A 11 7.74 17.07 2.81
C GLU A 11 6.75 17.54 1.74
N LEU A 12 5.71 18.26 2.16
CA LEU A 12 4.65 18.81 1.29
C LEU A 12 4.33 20.27 1.61
N GLY A 13 5.33 21.03 2.09
CA GLY A 13 5.13 22.41 2.53
C GLY A 13 4.20 22.48 3.74
N ASP A 14 3.14 23.28 3.66
CA ASP A 14 2.16 23.46 4.75
C ASP A 14 1.36 22.19 5.09
N ARG A 15 1.47 21.13 4.26
CA ARG A 15 0.80 19.84 4.45
C ARG A 15 1.78 18.72 4.79
N SER A 16 3.02 19.08 5.19
CA SER A 16 4.01 18.13 5.66
C SER A 16 3.54 17.44 6.95
N TYR A 17 3.82 16.16 7.08
CA TYR A 17 3.43 15.38 8.25
C TYR A 17 4.48 14.34 8.64
N PRO A 18 4.59 14.01 9.94
CA PRO A 18 5.50 12.99 10.42
C PRO A 18 4.93 11.57 10.22
N ILE A 19 5.85 10.62 10.01
CA ILE A 19 5.61 9.18 10.14
C ILE A 19 6.46 8.70 11.31
N VAL A 20 5.81 8.18 12.33
CA VAL A 20 6.43 7.67 13.55
C VAL A 20 6.40 6.15 13.52
N ILE A 21 7.56 5.49 13.62
CA ILE A 21 7.72 4.05 13.46
C ILE A 21 8.40 3.48 14.70
N GLY A 22 7.84 2.41 15.27
CA GLY A 22 8.47 1.76 16.42
C GLY A 22 7.67 0.54 16.89
N GLN A 23 8.09 0.02 18.04
CA GLN A 23 7.45 -1.10 18.71
C GLN A 23 6.71 -0.62 19.97
N GLY A 24 5.51 -1.15 20.24
CA GLY A 24 4.73 -0.86 21.44
C GLY A 24 4.25 0.58 21.53
N LEU A 25 3.97 1.21 20.38
CA LEU A 25 3.53 2.61 20.32
C LEU A 25 2.04 2.74 20.60
N LEU A 26 1.23 1.76 20.20
CA LEU A 26 -0.20 1.73 20.49
C LEU A 26 -0.45 1.68 21.99
N GLY A 27 -1.21 2.66 22.49
CA GLY A 27 -1.51 2.83 23.91
C GLY A 27 -0.46 3.60 24.72
N SER A 28 0.73 3.85 24.15
CA SER A 28 1.83 4.56 24.83
C SER A 28 2.21 5.90 24.19
N TYR A 29 1.96 6.06 22.88
CA TYR A 29 2.26 7.29 22.15
C TYR A 29 1.08 8.26 22.21
N ASP A 30 1.30 9.49 22.68
CA ASP A 30 0.27 10.53 22.77
C ASP A 30 0.04 11.20 21.40
N LEU A 31 -1.10 10.92 20.80
CA LEU A 31 -1.54 11.53 19.54
C LEU A 31 -2.40 12.79 19.73
N SER A 32 -2.69 13.20 20.97
CA SER A 32 -3.51 14.39 21.24
C SER A 32 -2.97 15.69 20.63
N PRO A 33 -1.65 15.89 20.48
CA PRO A 33 -1.11 17.09 19.81
C PRO A 33 -1.51 17.23 18.34
N PHE A 34 -1.84 16.10 17.67
CA PHE A 34 -2.27 16.09 16.27
C PHE A 34 -3.80 16.20 16.09
N VAL A 35 -4.53 16.40 17.17
CA VAL A 35 -6.01 16.53 17.18
C VAL A 35 -6.40 17.99 17.31
N SER A 36 -7.00 18.54 16.27
CA SER A 36 -7.38 19.97 16.19
C SER A 36 -8.45 20.39 17.19
N GLY A 37 -9.32 19.46 17.63
CA GLY A 37 -10.43 19.73 18.54
C GLY A 37 -10.43 18.83 19.78
N SER A 38 -11.61 18.66 20.37
CA SER A 38 -11.81 17.76 21.52
C SER A 38 -12.37 16.39 21.13
N GLN A 39 -12.79 16.21 19.87
CA GLN A 39 -13.51 15.04 19.39
C GLN A 39 -12.63 14.23 18.43
N VAL A 40 -12.63 12.90 18.64
CA VAL A 40 -11.94 11.91 17.81
C VAL A 40 -12.93 10.84 17.41
N MET A 41 -12.98 10.47 16.13
CA MET A 41 -13.72 9.33 15.62
C MET A 41 -12.75 8.27 15.13
N ILE A 42 -12.61 7.16 15.86
CA ILE A 42 -11.82 6.01 15.39
C ILE A 42 -12.68 5.18 14.44
N VAL A 43 -12.23 5.03 13.23
CA VAL A 43 -12.80 4.14 12.21
C VAL A 43 -11.91 2.91 12.12
N THR A 44 -12.52 1.75 12.31
CA THR A 44 -11.84 0.44 12.27
C THR A 44 -12.76 -0.61 11.66
N ASN A 45 -12.34 -1.86 11.60
CA ASN A 45 -13.17 -2.97 11.15
C ASN A 45 -13.34 -4.03 12.24
N GLU A 46 -14.25 -4.99 12.00
CA GLU A 46 -14.60 -6.06 12.93
C GLU A 46 -13.44 -7.00 13.26
N THR A 47 -12.43 -7.12 12.40
CA THR A 47 -11.21 -7.93 12.62
C THR A 47 -10.21 -7.20 13.51
N VAL A 48 -10.00 -5.90 13.28
CA VAL A 48 -8.97 -5.09 13.95
C VAL A 48 -9.45 -4.54 15.30
N ALA A 49 -10.74 -4.22 15.42
CA ALA A 49 -11.29 -3.62 16.65
C ALA A 49 -11.03 -4.46 17.91
N PRO A 50 -11.29 -5.79 17.94
CA PRO A 50 -11.04 -6.60 19.13
C PRO A 50 -9.57 -6.62 19.57
N LEU A 51 -8.64 -6.38 18.64
CA LEU A 51 -7.21 -6.49 18.88
C LEU A 51 -6.60 -5.17 19.38
N TYR A 52 -6.99 -4.04 18.78
CA TYR A 52 -6.24 -2.80 18.92
C TYR A 52 -7.05 -1.57 19.31
N LEU A 53 -8.40 -1.63 19.33
CA LEU A 53 -9.24 -0.45 19.55
C LEU A 53 -8.97 0.22 20.91
N GLU A 54 -8.87 -0.55 21.98
CA GLU A 54 -8.66 0.02 23.34
C GLU A 54 -7.27 0.64 23.46
N SER A 55 -6.24 0.01 22.88
CA SER A 55 -4.90 0.61 22.82
C SER A 55 -4.88 1.89 21.99
N ALA A 56 -5.59 1.91 20.85
CA ALA A 56 -5.71 3.12 20.05
C ALA A 56 -6.44 4.26 20.78
N ARG A 57 -7.50 3.95 21.56
CA ARG A 57 -8.18 4.93 22.41
C ARG A 57 -7.25 5.58 23.42
N ALA A 58 -6.36 4.79 24.03
CA ALA A 58 -5.41 5.27 25.02
C ALA A 58 -4.38 6.26 24.46
N CYS A 59 -4.20 6.32 23.13
CA CYS A 59 -3.35 7.33 22.47
C CYS A 59 -3.96 8.76 22.47
N PHE A 60 -5.19 8.95 22.93
CA PHE A 60 -5.92 10.23 22.90
C PHE A 60 -6.35 10.68 24.30
N PRO A 61 -5.45 10.88 25.27
CA PRO A 61 -5.81 11.29 26.62
C PRO A 61 -6.55 12.63 26.62
N GLY A 62 -7.64 12.71 27.37
CA GLY A 62 -8.43 13.93 27.52
C GLY A 62 -9.33 14.29 26.32
N LYS A 63 -9.40 13.45 25.29
CA LYS A 63 -10.31 13.64 24.15
C LYS A 63 -11.57 12.82 24.29
N GLN A 64 -12.66 13.29 23.70
CA GLN A 64 -13.88 12.49 23.49
C GLN A 64 -13.62 11.54 22.31
N VAL A 65 -13.56 10.24 22.56
CA VAL A 65 -13.27 9.24 21.53
C VAL A 65 -14.51 8.38 21.26
N ASP A 66 -15.07 8.54 20.08
CA ASP A 66 -16.14 7.71 19.53
C ASP A 66 -15.59 6.72 18.50
N THR A 67 -16.37 5.71 18.10
CA THR A 67 -15.91 4.64 17.23
C THR A 67 -16.98 4.24 16.22
N VAL A 68 -16.52 3.97 14.99
CA VAL A 68 -17.30 3.29 13.95
C VAL A 68 -16.56 2.01 13.57
N VAL A 69 -17.25 0.86 13.64
CA VAL A 69 -16.71 -0.44 13.22
C VAL A 69 -17.36 -0.84 11.90
N LEU A 70 -16.51 -1.03 10.89
CA LEU A 70 -16.90 -1.42 9.54
C LEU A 70 -16.77 -2.93 9.33
N PRO A 71 -17.47 -3.52 8.37
CA PRO A 71 -17.18 -4.87 7.92
C PRO A 71 -15.79 -4.96 7.32
N ASP A 72 -15.16 -6.14 7.39
CA ASP A 72 -13.80 -6.35 6.89
C ASP A 72 -13.77 -6.82 5.43
N GLY A 73 -12.83 -6.29 4.67
CA GLY A 73 -12.49 -6.73 3.32
C GLY A 73 -12.73 -5.70 2.22
N GLU A 74 -12.00 -5.87 1.12
CA GLU A 74 -11.99 -4.98 -0.05
C GLU A 74 -13.38 -4.84 -0.71
N LYS A 75 -14.24 -5.85 -0.62
CA LYS A 75 -15.61 -5.84 -1.16
C LYS A 75 -16.52 -4.80 -0.48
N TYR A 76 -16.13 -4.31 0.68
CA TYR A 76 -16.84 -3.29 1.44
C TYR A 76 -16.25 -1.89 1.28
N LYS A 77 -15.26 -1.72 0.39
CA LYS A 77 -14.69 -0.41 0.07
C LYS A 77 -15.58 0.35 -0.91
N ASP A 78 -16.79 0.70 -0.47
CA ASP A 78 -17.86 1.27 -1.30
C ASP A 78 -18.62 2.42 -0.62
N TRP A 79 -19.56 3.03 -1.35
CA TRP A 79 -20.39 4.13 -0.86
C TRP A 79 -21.24 3.73 0.36
N GLN A 80 -21.78 2.52 0.37
CA GLN A 80 -22.66 2.08 1.43
C GLN A 80 -21.92 1.96 2.76
N THR A 81 -20.71 1.43 2.72
CA THR A 81 -19.84 1.31 3.90
C THR A 81 -19.29 2.67 4.31
N LEU A 82 -18.92 3.53 3.34
CA LEU A 82 -18.49 4.91 3.61
C LEU A 82 -19.57 5.70 4.35
N ASN A 83 -20.84 5.56 3.99
CA ASN A 83 -21.94 6.23 4.67
C ASN A 83 -22.03 5.89 6.16
N ARG A 84 -21.66 4.68 6.59
CA ARG A 84 -21.63 4.34 8.02
C ARG A 84 -20.71 5.26 8.83
N ILE A 85 -19.62 5.73 8.22
CA ILE A 85 -18.72 6.69 8.87
C ILE A 85 -19.43 8.03 9.04
N PHE A 86 -20.14 8.53 8.01
CA PHE A 86 -20.90 9.77 8.10
C PHE A 86 -22.05 9.69 9.09
N ASP A 87 -22.78 8.57 9.10
CA ASP A 87 -23.87 8.33 10.05
C ASP A 87 -23.33 8.40 11.48
N GLY A 88 -22.23 7.69 11.78
CA GLY A 88 -21.61 7.72 13.11
C GLY A 88 -21.15 9.13 13.53
N LEU A 89 -20.56 9.89 12.60
CA LEU A 89 -20.15 11.28 12.86
C LEU A 89 -21.34 12.20 13.17
N LEU A 90 -22.43 12.07 12.41
CA LEU A 90 -23.64 12.89 12.57
C LEU A 90 -24.43 12.51 13.82
N GLU A 91 -24.62 11.22 14.09
CA GLU A 91 -25.30 10.72 15.29
C GLU A 91 -24.61 11.19 16.57
N LYS A 92 -23.27 11.16 16.58
CA LYS A 92 -22.45 11.61 17.72
C LYS A 92 -22.19 13.13 17.71
N ARG A 93 -22.77 13.85 16.75
CA ARG A 93 -22.64 15.32 16.60
C ARG A 93 -21.20 15.81 16.56
N HIS A 94 -20.37 15.11 15.78
CA HIS A 94 -18.98 15.54 15.54
C HIS A 94 -18.94 16.89 14.80
N SER A 95 -18.17 17.79 15.33
CA SER A 95 -18.00 19.14 14.77
C SER A 95 -17.01 19.17 13.62
N ARG A 96 -16.89 20.30 12.94
CA ARG A 96 -15.87 20.51 11.88
C ARG A 96 -14.42 20.51 12.38
N LYS A 97 -14.20 20.44 13.69
CA LYS A 97 -12.87 20.31 14.32
C LYS A 97 -12.59 18.88 14.81
N THR A 98 -13.44 17.93 14.44
CA THR A 98 -13.17 16.51 14.74
C THR A 98 -11.95 16.03 13.98
N THR A 99 -11.27 15.03 14.54
CA THR A 99 -10.20 14.30 13.84
C THR A 99 -10.66 12.86 13.65
N LEU A 100 -10.61 12.36 12.41
CA LEU A 100 -10.85 10.95 12.13
C LEU A 100 -9.54 10.17 12.31
N VAL A 101 -9.64 8.94 12.81
CA VAL A 101 -8.49 8.05 12.99
C VAL A 101 -8.76 6.76 12.26
N ALA A 102 -7.94 6.44 11.27
CA ALA A 102 -8.00 5.17 10.55
C ALA A 102 -7.17 4.14 11.30
N LEU A 103 -7.81 3.20 11.99
CA LEU A 103 -7.15 2.07 12.64
C LEU A 103 -7.40 0.79 11.85
N GLY A 104 -6.45 0.39 10.98
CA GLY A 104 -6.63 -0.79 10.14
C GLY A 104 -5.70 -0.88 8.94
N GLY A 105 -6.03 -1.76 8.01
CA GLY A 105 -5.35 -1.90 6.72
C GLY A 105 -5.71 -0.78 5.73
N GLY A 106 -5.24 -0.91 4.48
CA GLY A 106 -5.44 0.07 3.42
C GLY A 106 -6.90 0.41 3.13
N VAL A 107 -7.81 -0.56 3.23
CA VAL A 107 -9.27 -0.35 3.03
C VAL A 107 -9.82 0.66 4.06
N VAL A 108 -9.49 0.47 5.33
CA VAL A 108 -9.90 1.39 6.40
C VAL A 108 -9.24 2.76 6.22
N GLY A 109 -7.94 2.77 5.89
CA GLY A 109 -7.19 4.01 5.64
C GLY A 109 -7.80 4.86 4.53
N ASP A 110 -8.07 4.25 3.39
CA ASP A 110 -8.61 4.92 2.21
C ASP A 110 -10.03 5.46 2.45
N MET A 111 -10.92 4.65 3.04
CA MET A 111 -12.27 5.09 3.34
C MET A 111 -12.30 6.20 4.40
N THR A 112 -11.51 6.07 5.45
CA THR A 112 -11.45 7.09 6.51
C THR A 112 -10.90 8.41 6.00
N GLY A 113 -9.82 8.36 5.21
CA GLY A 113 -9.24 9.55 4.60
C GLY A 113 -10.21 10.23 3.62
N PHE A 114 -10.97 9.46 2.84
CA PHE A 114 -11.99 10.01 1.94
C PHE A 114 -13.20 10.57 2.71
N ALA A 115 -13.62 9.91 3.79
CA ALA A 115 -14.63 10.46 4.69
C ALA A 115 -14.15 11.79 5.31
N ALA A 116 -12.89 11.86 5.77
CA ALA A 116 -12.30 13.07 6.33
C ALA A 116 -12.25 14.21 5.30
N ALA A 117 -11.85 13.92 4.06
CA ALA A 117 -11.83 14.89 2.97
C ALA A 117 -13.22 15.48 2.65
N SER A 118 -14.28 14.69 2.88
CA SER A 118 -15.65 15.05 2.48
C SER A 118 -16.49 15.60 3.62
N TYR A 119 -16.30 15.10 4.86
CA TYR A 119 -17.07 15.54 6.02
C TYR A 119 -16.81 17.00 6.33
N GLN A 120 -17.90 17.81 6.50
CA GLN A 120 -17.83 19.24 6.78
C GLN A 120 -16.91 20.05 5.82
N ARG A 121 -16.68 19.54 4.60
CA ARG A 121 -15.76 20.06 3.54
C ARG A 121 -14.28 19.88 3.87
N GLY A 122 -13.94 18.97 4.72
CA GLY A 122 -12.59 18.60 5.13
C GLY A 122 -12.39 18.73 6.64
N VAL A 123 -11.97 17.63 7.24
CA VAL A 123 -11.52 17.57 8.64
C VAL A 123 -10.19 16.83 8.69
N SER A 124 -9.42 17.02 9.77
CA SER A 124 -8.15 16.33 9.98
C SER A 124 -8.33 14.83 10.10
N PHE A 125 -7.31 14.05 9.68
CA PHE A 125 -7.28 12.63 9.97
C PHE A 125 -5.88 12.12 10.33
N ILE A 126 -5.83 11.00 11.03
CA ILE A 126 -4.63 10.31 11.51
C ILE A 126 -4.69 8.88 10.98
N GLN A 127 -3.54 8.31 10.62
CA GLN A 127 -3.46 6.90 10.22
C GLN A 127 -2.70 6.07 11.25
N ILE A 128 -3.28 4.93 11.62
CA ILE A 128 -2.67 3.87 12.44
C ILE A 128 -2.77 2.57 11.61
N PRO A 129 -1.84 2.37 10.64
CA PRO A 129 -1.88 1.23 9.75
C PRO A 129 -1.49 -0.06 10.48
N THR A 130 -2.27 -1.13 10.30
CA THR A 130 -2.10 -2.40 11.01
C THR A 130 -1.64 -3.56 10.13
N THR A 131 -1.50 -3.37 8.81
CA THR A 131 -0.93 -4.37 7.91
C THR A 131 0.40 -3.86 7.35
N LEU A 132 1.34 -4.77 7.02
CA LEU A 132 2.63 -4.37 6.46
C LEU A 132 2.44 -3.56 5.17
N LEU A 133 1.53 -4.00 4.29
CA LEU A 133 1.17 -3.26 3.08
C LEU A 133 0.74 -1.81 3.38
N SER A 134 -0.12 -1.61 4.38
CA SER A 134 -0.56 -0.26 4.73
C SER A 134 0.54 0.56 5.40
N GLN A 135 1.41 -0.07 6.18
CA GLN A 135 2.53 0.61 6.83
C GLN A 135 3.55 1.15 5.84
N VAL A 136 3.84 0.40 4.76
CA VAL A 136 4.89 0.78 3.80
C VAL A 136 4.37 1.47 2.55
N ASP A 137 3.06 1.38 2.26
CA ASP A 137 2.50 1.90 1.02
C ASP A 137 1.24 2.75 1.23
N SER A 138 0.06 2.18 1.48
CA SER A 138 -1.20 2.92 1.37
C SER A 138 -1.34 4.09 2.35
N SER A 139 -0.66 4.09 3.51
CA SER A 139 -0.69 5.21 4.47
C SER A 139 0.13 6.43 4.05
N VAL A 140 0.92 6.35 2.98
CA VAL A 140 1.83 7.43 2.55
C VAL A 140 1.35 8.03 1.22
N GLY A 141 1.23 9.36 1.18
CA GLY A 141 0.97 10.10 -0.06
C GLY A 141 -0.49 10.45 -0.33
N GLY A 142 -1.37 10.33 0.67
CA GLY A 142 -2.69 10.95 0.73
C GLY A 142 -3.72 10.50 -0.31
N LYS A 143 -3.48 9.42 -1.04
CA LYS A 143 -4.50 8.83 -1.92
C LYS A 143 -5.56 8.17 -1.06
N THR A 144 -6.79 8.64 -1.14
CA THR A 144 -7.93 8.10 -0.39
C THR A 144 -9.09 7.87 -1.34
N GLY A 145 -9.96 6.92 -1.02
CA GLY A 145 -11.09 6.66 -1.92
C GLY A 145 -11.80 5.34 -1.71
N ILE A 146 -12.74 5.11 -2.61
CA ILE A 146 -13.59 3.91 -2.64
C ILE A 146 -13.64 3.30 -4.03
N ASN A 147 -14.10 2.07 -4.09
CA ASN A 147 -14.35 1.34 -5.31
C ASN A 147 -15.72 1.67 -5.90
N HIS A 148 -15.84 1.48 -7.19
CA HIS A 148 -17.09 1.51 -7.94
C HIS A 148 -17.23 0.19 -8.71
N PRO A 149 -18.45 -0.30 -8.99
CA PRO A 149 -18.62 -1.52 -9.81
C PRO A 149 -17.90 -1.49 -11.16
N LEU A 150 -17.67 -0.30 -11.72
CA LEU A 150 -16.97 -0.10 -12.98
C LEU A 150 -15.47 0.14 -12.85
N GLY A 151 -14.90 0.15 -11.64
CA GLY A 151 -13.46 0.34 -11.47
C GLY A 151 -13.01 0.52 -10.03
N LYS A 152 -11.85 -0.05 -9.71
CA LYS A 152 -11.20 0.04 -8.40
C LYS A 152 -10.62 1.44 -8.18
N ASN A 153 -10.82 2.02 -6.98
CA ASN A 153 -10.27 3.32 -6.55
C ASN A 153 -10.59 4.50 -7.51
N MET A 154 -11.79 4.48 -8.16
CA MET A 154 -12.17 5.53 -9.12
C MET A 154 -12.70 6.79 -8.47
N ILE A 155 -13.13 6.73 -7.24
CA ILE A 155 -13.77 7.83 -6.51
C ILE A 155 -12.94 8.10 -5.25
N GLY A 156 -12.43 9.32 -5.11
CA GLY A 156 -11.58 9.64 -3.98
C GLY A 156 -11.07 11.07 -3.99
N ALA A 157 -10.17 11.35 -3.06
CA ALA A 157 -9.52 12.64 -2.89
C ALA A 157 -8.04 12.46 -2.50
N PHE A 158 -7.22 13.45 -2.82
CA PHE A 158 -5.91 13.62 -2.18
C PHE A 158 -6.11 14.34 -0.86
N HIS A 159 -5.92 13.65 0.25
CA HIS A 159 -6.04 14.18 1.59
C HIS A 159 -4.91 13.65 2.46
N GLN A 160 -4.04 14.53 2.95
CA GLN A 160 -2.87 14.12 3.72
C GLN A 160 -3.22 13.99 5.20
N PRO A 161 -2.67 12.98 5.92
CA PRO A 161 -2.88 12.84 7.35
C PRO A 161 -2.07 13.85 8.15
N GLU A 162 -2.47 14.13 9.39
CA GLU A 162 -1.69 14.93 10.34
C GLU A 162 -0.46 14.19 10.86
N VAL A 163 -0.58 12.86 10.98
CA VAL A 163 0.48 11.93 11.39
C VAL A 163 0.14 10.51 10.96
N VAL A 164 1.17 9.70 10.72
CA VAL A 164 1.04 8.24 10.59
C VAL A 164 1.78 7.60 11.75
N LEU A 165 1.10 6.82 12.59
CA LEU A 165 1.69 6.06 13.70
C LEU A 165 1.79 4.59 13.32
N ILE A 166 2.99 4.09 13.16
CA ILE A 166 3.29 2.72 12.76
C ILE A 166 3.85 1.94 13.95
N ASP A 167 3.03 1.02 14.47
CA ASP A 167 3.44 0.09 15.51
C ASP A 167 3.71 -1.29 14.89
N THR A 168 4.96 -1.74 14.94
CA THR A 168 5.36 -3.03 14.37
C THR A 168 4.74 -4.22 15.10
N ASP A 169 4.31 -4.08 16.36
CA ASP A 169 3.63 -5.16 17.08
C ASP A 169 2.29 -5.52 16.46
N SER A 170 1.64 -4.60 15.74
CA SER A 170 0.40 -4.88 15.02
C SER A 170 0.56 -5.96 13.93
N LEU A 171 1.77 -6.13 13.39
CA LEU A 171 2.07 -7.14 12.36
C LEU A 171 2.03 -8.57 12.88
N ARG A 172 2.14 -8.78 14.20
CA ARG A 172 2.11 -10.11 14.82
C ARG A 172 0.73 -10.79 14.73
N SER A 173 -0.33 -10.04 14.44
CA SER A 173 -1.67 -10.58 14.22
C SER A 173 -1.95 -11.00 12.78
N LEU A 174 -1.04 -10.67 11.84
CA LEU A 174 -1.20 -11.00 10.44
C LEU A 174 -0.90 -12.49 10.18
N SER A 175 -1.59 -13.05 9.20
CA SER A 175 -1.22 -14.34 8.65
C SER A 175 0.12 -14.27 7.91
N PRO A 176 0.89 -15.37 7.82
CA PRO A 176 2.12 -15.39 7.02
C PRO A 176 1.92 -14.95 5.57
N ARG A 177 0.74 -15.23 5.00
CA ARG A 177 0.37 -14.82 3.64
C ARG A 177 0.25 -13.30 3.49
N GLU A 178 -0.33 -12.63 4.50
CA GLU A 178 -0.45 -11.16 4.52
C GLU A 178 0.90 -10.48 4.73
N VAL A 179 1.77 -11.06 5.55
CA VAL A 179 3.15 -10.58 5.72
C VAL A 179 3.89 -10.67 4.38
N SER A 180 3.85 -11.81 3.70
CA SER A 180 4.44 -12.00 2.37
C SER A 180 3.89 -10.98 1.36
N ALA A 181 2.58 -10.77 1.35
CA ALA A 181 1.97 -9.77 0.47
C ALA A 181 2.49 -8.34 0.75
N GLY A 182 2.68 -7.96 2.01
CA GLY A 182 3.29 -6.68 2.35
C GLY A 182 4.75 -6.57 1.92
N LEU A 183 5.52 -7.67 2.00
CA LEU A 183 6.91 -7.73 1.54
C LEU A 183 7.07 -7.48 0.04
N ALA A 184 6.06 -7.76 -0.79
CA ALA A 184 6.10 -7.40 -2.20
C ALA A 184 6.32 -5.90 -2.40
N GLU A 185 5.59 -5.07 -1.65
CA GLU A 185 5.74 -3.61 -1.72
C GLU A 185 7.08 -3.13 -1.14
N VAL A 186 7.59 -3.77 -0.09
CA VAL A 186 8.93 -3.48 0.45
C VAL A 186 10.01 -3.75 -0.60
N ILE A 187 9.96 -4.92 -1.26
CA ILE A 187 10.90 -5.33 -2.32
C ILE A 187 10.83 -4.36 -3.50
N LYS A 188 9.65 -3.90 -3.88
CA LYS A 188 9.45 -2.93 -4.95
C LYS A 188 10.33 -1.70 -4.79
N TYR A 189 10.45 -1.11 -3.60
CA TYR A 189 11.27 0.08 -3.39
C TYR A 189 12.75 -0.17 -3.66
N GLY A 190 13.28 -1.34 -3.27
CA GLY A 190 14.63 -1.76 -3.62
C GLY A 190 14.84 -1.88 -5.13
N LEU A 191 13.85 -2.44 -5.82
CA LEU A 191 13.92 -2.64 -7.28
C LEU A 191 13.85 -1.33 -8.08
N ILE A 192 13.07 -0.34 -7.62
CA ILE A 192 12.82 0.88 -8.41
C ILE A 192 13.76 2.04 -8.08
N ARG A 193 14.38 2.10 -6.87
CA ARG A 193 15.09 3.31 -6.40
C ARG A 193 16.35 3.06 -5.59
N ASP A 194 16.49 1.93 -4.89
CA ASP A 194 17.52 1.75 -3.86
C ASP A 194 18.15 0.35 -3.92
N THR A 195 19.26 0.22 -4.66
CA THR A 195 19.99 -1.05 -4.78
C THR A 195 20.63 -1.51 -3.48
N ASP A 196 21.02 -0.57 -2.59
CA ASP A 196 21.57 -0.91 -1.28
C ASP A 196 20.47 -1.46 -0.38
N PHE A 197 19.26 -0.94 -0.53
CA PHE A 197 18.09 -1.52 0.13
C PHE A 197 17.78 -2.92 -0.41
N LEU A 198 17.81 -3.12 -1.72
CA LEU A 198 17.63 -4.45 -2.31
C LEU A 198 18.66 -5.44 -1.78
N ALA A 199 19.95 -5.07 -1.74
CA ALA A 199 21.00 -5.93 -1.23
C ALA A 199 20.85 -6.24 0.28
N TRP A 200 20.33 -5.29 1.05
CA TRP A 200 19.98 -5.50 2.46
C TRP A 200 18.78 -6.44 2.59
N LEU A 201 17.72 -6.26 1.80
CA LEU A 201 16.55 -7.14 1.77
C LEU A 201 16.91 -8.58 1.41
N GLU A 202 17.81 -8.79 0.44
CA GLU A 202 18.31 -10.12 0.08
C GLU A 202 18.96 -10.85 1.27
N LYS A 203 19.56 -10.13 2.22
CA LYS A 203 20.13 -10.70 3.45
C LYS A 203 19.06 -10.94 4.50
N GLU A 204 18.20 -9.97 4.73
CA GLU A 204 17.28 -9.91 5.87
C GLU A 204 15.87 -10.45 5.59
N ILE A 205 15.59 -10.98 4.40
CA ILE A 205 14.23 -11.42 4.04
C ILE A 205 13.67 -12.47 5.00
N THR A 206 14.52 -13.32 5.58
CA THR A 206 14.11 -14.32 6.58
C THR A 206 13.71 -13.64 7.89
N SER A 207 14.52 -12.70 8.40
CA SER A 207 14.21 -11.91 9.60
C SER A 207 12.91 -11.13 9.46
N LEU A 208 12.60 -10.65 8.23
CA LEU A 208 11.34 -9.95 7.94
C LEU A 208 10.13 -10.89 7.95
N ILE A 209 10.26 -12.11 7.40
CA ILE A 209 9.22 -13.15 7.45
C ILE A 209 8.95 -13.58 8.89
N ASP A 210 10.01 -13.67 9.70
CA ASP A 210 9.95 -14.07 11.11
C ASP A 210 9.52 -12.90 12.03
N LEU A 211 9.19 -11.74 11.44
CA LEU A 211 8.72 -10.53 12.13
C LEU A 211 9.71 -10.01 13.19
N GLU A 212 11.01 -10.08 12.91
CA GLU A 212 12.03 -9.50 13.80
C GLU A 212 11.92 -7.97 13.83
N THR A 213 11.69 -7.42 15.01
CA THR A 213 11.38 -6.00 15.19
C THR A 213 12.40 -5.05 14.57
N THR A 214 13.70 -5.31 14.77
CA THR A 214 14.76 -4.44 14.22
C THR A 214 14.74 -4.42 12.69
N ALA A 215 14.58 -5.59 12.06
CA ALA A 215 14.48 -5.71 10.62
C ALA A 215 13.20 -5.04 10.08
N LEU A 216 12.06 -5.22 10.76
CA LEU A 216 10.79 -4.58 10.40
C LEU A 216 10.88 -3.06 10.44
N VAL A 217 11.38 -2.48 11.54
CA VAL A 217 11.53 -1.03 11.71
C VAL A 217 12.40 -0.44 10.60
N GLU A 218 13.53 -1.09 10.28
CA GLU A 218 14.43 -0.63 9.20
C GLU A 218 13.76 -0.74 7.83
N ALA A 219 13.11 -1.87 7.51
CA ALA A 219 12.42 -2.08 6.23
C ALA A 219 11.29 -1.06 6.03
N ILE A 220 10.46 -0.84 7.05
CA ILE A 220 9.36 0.11 7.02
C ILE A 220 9.90 1.53 6.85
N TYR A 221 10.91 1.92 7.62
CA TYR A 221 11.53 3.23 7.53
C TYR A 221 12.07 3.52 6.11
N ARG A 222 12.86 2.60 5.54
CA ARG A 222 13.42 2.77 4.19
C ARG A 222 12.34 2.79 3.11
N SER A 223 11.30 1.98 3.25
CA SER A 223 10.15 1.98 2.35
C SER A 223 9.40 3.33 2.39
N CYS A 224 9.07 3.80 3.60
CA CYS A 224 8.40 5.09 3.78
C CYS A 224 9.28 6.26 3.30
N ALA A 225 10.59 6.24 3.57
CA ALA A 225 11.52 7.27 3.10
C ALA A 225 11.58 7.33 1.56
N CYS A 226 11.67 6.16 0.91
CA CYS A 226 11.65 6.07 -0.55
C CYS A 226 10.34 6.62 -1.13
N LYS A 227 9.19 6.23 -0.54
CA LYS A 227 7.90 6.72 -1.00
C LYS A 227 7.71 8.20 -0.74
N ALA A 228 8.12 8.70 0.43
CA ALA A 228 8.06 10.11 0.78
C ALA A 228 8.84 10.99 -0.21
N ASP A 229 10.07 10.57 -0.60
CA ASP A 229 10.86 11.28 -1.63
C ASP A 229 10.15 11.35 -2.97
N VAL A 230 9.51 10.26 -3.40
CA VAL A 230 8.73 10.25 -4.66
C VAL A 230 7.49 11.13 -4.56
N VAL A 231 6.75 11.05 -3.45
CA VAL A 231 5.53 11.85 -3.22
C VAL A 231 5.84 13.34 -3.11
N ALA A 232 6.93 13.71 -2.42
CA ALA A 232 7.36 15.11 -2.32
C ALA A 232 7.66 15.74 -3.69
N LYS A 233 8.18 14.95 -4.65
CA LYS A 233 8.49 15.38 -6.01
C LYS A 233 7.30 15.34 -6.97
N ASP A 234 6.33 14.47 -6.71
CA ASP A 234 5.16 14.26 -7.58
C ASP A 234 3.95 13.77 -6.76
N GLU A 235 3.34 14.69 -6.00
CA GLU A 235 2.21 14.36 -5.12
C GLU A 235 1.01 13.79 -5.88
N ARG A 236 0.72 14.32 -7.09
CA ARG A 236 -0.51 14.02 -7.84
C ARG A 236 -0.33 13.00 -8.96
N GLU A 237 0.81 12.29 -9.00
CA GLU A 237 1.10 11.25 -10.00
C GLU A 237 1.09 11.76 -11.45
N GLY A 238 1.71 12.92 -11.65
CA GLY A 238 1.87 13.51 -13.00
C GLY A 238 2.99 12.88 -13.84
N GLY A 239 3.90 12.11 -13.25
CA GLY A 239 5.06 11.55 -13.95
C GLY A 239 5.90 10.59 -13.11
N LEU A 240 6.77 11.12 -12.24
CA LEU A 240 7.73 10.31 -11.47
C LEU A 240 7.03 9.24 -10.60
N ARG A 241 5.93 9.60 -9.94
CA ARG A 241 5.22 8.69 -9.04
C ARG A 241 4.70 7.43 -9.73
N ALA A 242 4.56 7.45 -11.04
CA ALA A 242 4.13 6.27 -11.81
C ALA A 242 5.09 5.08 -11.69
N ILE A 243 6.40 5.30 -11.37
CA ILE A 243 7.36 4.19 -11.17
C ILE A 243 6.98 3.30 -9.97
N LEU A 244 6.23 3.83 -8.98
CA LEU A 244 5.70 3.05 -7.85
C LEU A 244 4.76 1.92 -8.30
N ASN A 245 4.34 1.92 -9.57
CA ASN A 245 3.48 0.90 -10.14
C ASN A 245 4.27 -0.22 -10.86
N LEU A 246 5.55 -0.46 -10.54
CA LEU A 246 6.27 -1.63 -11.04
C LEU A 246 5.49 -2.91 -10.68
N GLY A 247 5.23 -3.74 -11.69
CA GLY A 247 4.44 -4.97 -11.52
C GLY A 247 2.91 -4.79 -11.49
N HIS A 248 2.39 -3.58 -11.26
CA HIS A 248 0.97 -3.37 -11.02
C HIS A 248 0.08 -3.61 -12.25
N THR A 249 0.52 -3.32 -13.46
CA THR A 249 -0.29 -3.56 -14.66
C THR A 249 -0.57 -5.05 -14.84
N PHE A 250 0.44 -5.90 -14.65
CA PHE A 250 0.27 -7.36 -14.63
C PHE A 250 -0.49 -7.82 -13.38
N GLY A 251 -0.17 -7.26 -12.22
CA GLY A 251 -0.81 -7.57 -10.95
C GLY A 251 -2.32 -7.29 -10.94
N HIS A 252 -2.75 -6.14 -11.43
CA HIS A 252 -4.18 -5.80 -11.55
C HIS A 252 -4.93 -6.76 -12.50
N ALA A 253 -4.28 -7.20 -13.58
CA ALA A 253 -4.87 -8.21 -14.46
C ALA A 253 -5.05 -9.54 -13.69
N ILE A 254 -4.07 -9.96 -12.89
CA ILE A 254 -4.14 -11.14 -12.03
C ILE A 254 -5.26 -11.00 -11.00
N GLU A 255 -5.32 -9.89 -10.26
CA GLU A 255 -6.39 -9.65 -9.27
C GLU A 255 -7.78 -9.70 -9.88
N THR A 256 -7.93 -9.10 -11.06
CA THR A 256 -9.22 -9.06 -11.77
C THR A 256 -9.63 -10.44 -12.26
N PHE A 257 -8.70 -11.23 -12.81
CA PHE A 257 -8.94 -12.58 -13.28
C PHE A 257 -9.31 -13.52 -12.13
N ALA A 258 -8.55 -13.47 -11.04
CA ALA A 258 -8.76 -14.32 -9.87
C ALA A 258 -10.06 -14.00 -9.11
N GLY A 259 -10.59 -12.81 -9.28
CA GLY A 259 -11.67 -12.26 -8.46
C GLY A 259 -11.17 -11.73 -7.11
N TYR A 260 -11.78 -10.69 -6.64
CA TYR A 260 -11.35 -10.00 -5.41
C TYR A 260 -11.31 -10.93 -4.21
N GLY A 261 -10.20 -10.94 -3.47
CA GLY A 261 -10.00 -11.70 -2.23
C GLY A 261 -9.37 -13.09 -2.42
N ASN A 262 -9.33 -13.64 -3.63
CA ASN A 262 -8.66 -14.93 -3.90
C ASN A 262 -7.14 -14.77 -3.94
N TRP A 263 -6.66 -13.70 -4.56
CA TRP A 263 -5.27 -13.27 -4.51
C TRP A 263 -5.15 -11.99 -3.71
N LEU A 264 -4.16 -11.92 -2.85
CA LEU A 264 -3.82 -10.68 -2.16
C LEU A 264 -3.08 -9.75 -3.13
N HIS A 265 -3.25 -8.45 -2.95
CA HIS A 265 -2.62 -7.43 -3.80
C HIS A 265 -1.11 -7.65 -3.98
N GLY A 266 -0.39 -7.86 -2.88
CA GLY A 266 1.06 -8.09 -2.94
C GLY A 266 1.46 -9.40 -3.62
N GLU A 267 0.63 -10.45 -3.59
CA GLU A 267 0.86 -11.67 -4.36
C GLU A 267 0.82 -11.39 -5.86
N ALA A 268 -0.20 -10.68 -6.30
CA ALA A 268 -0.38 -10.30 -7.70
C ALA A 268 0.73 -9.34 -8.17
N VAL A 269 1.09 -8.34 -7.36
CA VAL A 269 2.17 -7.39 -7.67
C VAL A 269 3.53 -8.09 -7.65
N GLY A 270 3.78 -9.02 -6.74
CA GLY A 270 5.02 -9.81 -6.69
C GLY A 270 5.23 -10.61 -7.98
N THR A 271 4.22 -11.37 -8.42
CA THR A 271 4.24 -12.04 -9.72
C THR A 271 4.42 -11.03 -10.86
N GLY A 272 3.71 -9.90 -10.82
CA GLY A 272 3.82 -8.85 -11.82
C GLY A 272 5.21 -8.20 -11.89
N MET A 273 5.93 -8.09 -10.77
CA MET A 273 7.31 -7.60 -10.75
C MET A 273 8.27 -8.58 -11.44
N MET A 274 8.08 -9.89 -11.26
CA MET A 274 8.85 -10.89 -12.00
C MET A 274 8.57 -10.82 -13.50
N MET A 275 7.30 -10.64 -13.90
CA MET A 275 6.92 -10.43 -15.31
C MET A 275 7.54 -9.17 -15.88
N ALA A 276 7.53 -8.06 -15.13
CA ALA A 276 8.19 -6.81 -15.54
C ALA A 276 9.71 -6.98 -15.69
N ALA A 277 10.36 -7.74 -14.81
CA ALA A 277 11.79 -8.05 -14.91
C ALA A 277 12.09 -8.96 -16.11
N ASP A 278 11.27 -9.99 -16.37
CA ASP A 278 11.43 -10.86 -17.55
C ASP A 278 11.29 -10.05 -18.84
N LEU A 279 10.29 -9.18 -18.93
CA LEU A 279 10.13 -8.30 -20.10
C LEU A 279 11.28 -7.30 -20.23
N SER A 280 11.78 -6.76 -19.13
CA SER A 280 12.97 -5.87 -19.14
C SER A 280 14.21 -6.59 -19.66
N LEU A 281 14.42 -7.85 -19.28
CA LEU A 281 15.49 -8.69 -19.82
C LEU A 281 15.31 -8.93 -21.33
N ARG A 282 14.12 -9.33 -21.77
CA ARG A 282 13.84 -9.61 -23.19
C ARG A 282 14.05 -8.37 -24.08
N GLN A 283 13.79 -7.19 -23.53
CA GLN A 283 14.07 -5.92 -24.20
C GLN A 283 15.54 -5.47 -24.08
N GLY A 284 16.42 -6.26 -23.47
CA GLY A 284 17.84 -5.96 -23.32
C GLY A 284 18.15 -4.82 -22.33
N MET A 285 17.21 -4.50 -21.43
CA MET A 285 17.36 -3.42 -20.47
C MET A 285 18.13 -3.86 -19.22
N ILE A 286 17.95 -5.10 -18.77
CA ILE A 286 18.65 -5.71 -17.63
C ILE A 286 19.33 -7.02 -18.04
N THR A 287 20.20 -7.52 -17.19
CA THR A 287 20.89 -8.80 -17.41
C THR A 287 20.09 -9.99 -16.89
N GLU A 288 20.45 -11.21 -17.32
CA GLU A 288 19.87 -12.46 -16.76
C GLU A 288 20.13 -12.57 -15.26
N GLU A 289 21.29 -12.11 -14.78
CA GLU A 289 21.60 -12.12 -13.34
C GLU A 289 20.67 -11.16 -12.56
N ASP A 290 20.37 -9.97 -13.12
CA ASP A 290 19.43 -9.03 -12.51
C ASP A 290 18.02 -9.64 -12.40
N ARG A 291 17.53 -10.26 -13.50
CA ARG A 291 16.26 -10.96 -13.49
C ARG A 291 16.24 -12.09 -12.45
N ALA A 292 17.29 -12.89 -12.41
CA ALA A 292 17.40 -13.98 -11.44
C ALA A 292 17.40 -13.49 -9.99
N ARG A 293 17.99 -12.32 -9.69
CA ARG A 293 17.91 -11.68 -8.36
C ARG A 293 16.49 -11.30 -8.00
N VAL A 294 15.72 -10.70 -8.94
CA VAL A 294 14.31 -10.36 -8.73
C VAL A 294 13.50 -11.62 -8.41
N VAL A 295 13.65 -12.67 -9.20
CA VAL A 295 12.93 -13.95 -8.98
C VAL A 295 13.29 -14.53 -7.61
N ARG A 296 14.57 -14.64 -7.29
CA ARG A 296 15.03 -15.21 -6.00
C ARG A 296 14.47 -14.48 -4.79
N ILE A 297 14.43 -13.14 -4.78
CA ILE A 297 13.92 -12.41 -3.62
C ILE A 297 12.41 -12.55 -3.48
N ILE A 298 11.66 -12.54 -4.59
CA ILE A 298 10.20 -12.73 -4.59
C ILE A 298 9.85 -14.14 -4.08
N GLU A 299 10.53 -15.19 -4.57
CA GLU A 299 10.31 -16.56 -4.10
C GLU A 299 10.69 -16.75 -2.63
N ARG A 300 11.80 -16.13 -2.19
CA ARG A 300 12.20 -16.16 -0.77
C ARG A 300 11.20 -15.44 0.11
N ALA A 301 10.53 -14.40 -0.38
CA ALA A 301 9.42 -13.74 0.31
C ALA A 301 8.13 -14.57 0.33
N LYS A 302 8.15 -15.81 -0.20
CA LYS A 302 7.01 -16.75 -0.26
C LYS A 302 5.85 -16.23 -1.11
N LEU A 303 6.15 -15.45 -2.12
CA LEU A 303 5.17 -14.93 -3.10
C LEU A 303 5.02 -15.91 -4.28
N PRO A 304 3.85 -15.95 -4.94
CA PRO A 304 3.63 -16.81 -6.09
C PRO A 304 4.57 -16.48 -7.26
N ALA A 305 5.13 -17.53 -7.88
CA ALA A 305 6.05 -17.38 -9.02
C ALA A 305 5.34 -17.31 -10.38
N PHE A 306 4.05 -17.67 -10.46
CA PHE A 306 3.28 -17.78 -11.69
C PHE A 306 1.91 -17.14 -11.52
N ALA A 307 1.29 -16.78 -12.62
CA ALA A 307 -0.10 -16.33 -12.65
C ALA A 307 -1.07 -17.44 -12.18
N PRO A 308 -2.32 -17.10 -11.84
CA PRO A 308 -3.34 -18.08 -11.48
C PRO A 308 -3.49 -19.16 -12.55
N THR A 309 -3.64 -20.40 -12.13
CA THR A 309 -3.88 -21.53 -13.05
C THR A 309 -5.10 -21.25 -13.95
N GLY A 310 -4.94 -21.49 -15.24
CA GLY A 310 -5.98 -21.23 -16.24
C GLY A 310 -6.03 -19.80 -16.78
N MET A 311 -5.23 -18.86 -16.26
CA MET A 311 -5.09 -17.53 -16.86
C MET A 311 -4.25 -17.61 -18.13
N SER A 312 -4.79 -17.13 -19.25
CA SER A 312 -4.12 -17.15 -20.55
C SER A 312 -3.45 -15.83 -20.89
N PRO A 313 -2.50 -15.80 -21.86
CA PRO A 313 -1.95 -14.54 -22.40
C PRO A 313 -3.03 -13.59 -22.94
N ASP A 314 -4.09 -14.11 -23.54
CA ASP A 314 -5.20 -13.29 -24.06
C ASP A 314 -6.01 -12.64 -22.92
N ASP A 315 -6.15 -13.33 -21.77
CA ASP A 315 -6.75 -12.72 -20.57
C ASP A 315 -5.93 -11.55 -20.06
N PHE A 316 -4.60 -11.69 -19.99
CA PHE A 316 -3.72 -10.58 -19.65
C PHE A 316 -3.91 -9.40 -20.57
N LEU A 317 -3.83 -9.60 -21.89
CA LEU A 317 -3.95 -8.53 -22.88
C LEU A 317 -5.31 -7.83 -22.78
N ARG A 318 -6.39 -8.58 -22.61
CA ARG A 318 -7.75 -8.05 -22.45
C ARG A 318 -7.89 -7.22 -21.16
N LEU A 319 -7.37 -7.71 -20.05
CA LEU A 319 -7.51 -7.05 -18.74
C LEU A 319 -6.57 -5.84 -18.62
N MET A 320 -5.36 -5.93 -19.15
CA MET A 320 -4.41 -4.82 -19.17
C MET A 320 -4.90 -3.66 -20.07
N ALA A 321 -5.65 -3.94 -21.14
CA ALA A 321 -6.20 -2.91 -22.01
C ALA A 321 -7.21 -1.98 -21.30
N VAL A 322 -7.86 -2.44 -20.23
CA VAL A 322 -8.84 -1.65 -19.43
C VAL A 322 -8.18 -0.90 -18.26
N ASP A 323 -6.87 -1.09 -18.02
CA ASP A 323 -6.18 -0.38 -16.92
C ASP A 323 -6.16 1.14 -17.22
N LYS A 324 -6.52 1.95 -16.21
CA LYS A 324 -6.57 3.43 -16.25
C LYS A 324 -5.30 4.11 -16.75
N LYS A 325 -4.19 3.39 -16.76
CA LYS A 325 -2.88 3.90 -17.16
C LYS A 325 -2.69 3.98 -18.66
N ASN A 326 -3.61 3.40 -19.45
CA ASN A 326 -3.60 3.51 -20.89
C ASN A 326 -4.11 4.90 -21.30
N VAL A 327 -3.20 5.75 -21.76
CA VAL A 327 -3.51 7.05 -22.36
C VAL A 327 -3.51 6.85 -23.87
N ASP A 328 -4.56 7.29 -24.55
CA ASP A 328 -4.72 7.23 -26.01
C ASP A 328 -4.63 5.81 -26.62
N GLY A 329 -4.99 4.77 -25.85
CA GLY A 329 -5.02 3.39 -26.33
C GLY A 329 -3.67 2.68 -26.41
N SER A 330 -2.57 3.30 -25.95
CA SER A 330 -1.25 2.67 -25.86
C SER A 330 -1.05 2.03 -24.49
N LEU A 331 -0.53 0.79 -24.46
CA LEU A 331 -0.17 0.09 -23.24
C LEU A 331 1.09 0.73 -22.63
N ARG A 332 0.98 1.27 -21.43
CA ARG A 332 2.12 1.81 -20.67
C ARG A 332 2.49 0.87 -19.54
N LEU A 333 3.76 0.46 -19.50
CA LEU A 333 4.32 -0.42 -18.48
C LEU A 333 5.41 0.28 -17.69
N VAL A 334 5.60 -0.14 -16.44
CA VAL A 334 6.77 0.19 -15.65
C VAL A 334 7.74 -0.97 -15.77
N LEU A 335 8.93 -0.72 -16.32
CA LEU A 335 9.99 -1.68 -16.54
C LEU A 335 11.25 -1.26 -15.78
N LEU A 336 12.19 -2.19 -15.59
CA LEU A 336 13.49 -1.93 -14.98
C LEU A 336 14.50 -1.58 -16.08
N ARG A 337 15.06 -0.37 -16.03
CA ARG A 337 16.22 0.01 -16.87
C ARG A 337 17.51 -0.63 -16.34
N ARG A 338 17.58 -0.80 -15.04
CA ARG A 338 18.52 -1.57 -14.23
C ARG A 338 17.91 -1.76 -12.84
N LEU A 339 18.47 -2.61 -12.02
CA LEU A 339 18.06 -2.67 -10.61
C LEU A 339 18.27 -1.30 -9.95
N GLY A 340 17.31 -0.83 -9.18
CA GLY A 340 17.29 0.50 -8.58
C GLY A 340 16.90 1.65 -9.52
N ASP A 341 16.49 1.35 -10.75
CA ASP A 341 16.07 2.39 -11.72
C ASP A 341 14.95 1.87 -12.62
N ALA A 342 13.74 2.31 -12.36
CA ALA A 342 12.56 1.96 -13.15
C ALA A 342 12.16 3.10 -14.11
N VAL A 343 11.52 2.74 -15.20
CA VAL A 343 11.03 3.66 -16.24
C VAL A 343 9.62 3.32 -16.64
N VAL A 344 8.81 4.34 -16.90
CA VAL A 344 7.50 4.20 -17.55
C VAL A 344 7.72 4.25 -19.07
N THR A 345 7.25 3.24 -19.77
CA THR A 345 7.43 3.14 -21.23
C THR A 345 6.19 2.59 -21.92
N ASP A 346 5.94 3.08 -23.13
CA ASP A 346 5.00 2.54 -24.12
C ASP A 346 5.71 1.82 -25.28
N ALA A 347 7.04 1.95 -25.33
CA ALA A 347 7.89 1.28 -26.31
C ALA A 347 8.10 -0.20 -25.93
N VAL A 348 7.03 -0.98 -26.02
CA VAL A 348 7.02 -2.42 -25.65
C VAL A 348 6.95 -3.25 -26.92
N ASP A 349 7.95 -4.10 -27.16
CA ASP A 349 7.89 -5.09 -28.24
C ASP A 349 6.80 -6.12 -27.93
N ARG A 350 5.83 -6.23 -28.86
CA ARG A 350 4.67 -7.09 -28.66
C ARG A 350 5.02 -8.59 -28.64
N ARG A 351 6.07 -9.00 -29.34
CA ARG A 351 6.52 -10.40 -29.38
C ARG A 351 7.17 -10.76 -28.03
N GLU A 352 7.97 -9.85 -27.48
CA GLU A 352 8.62 -10.05 -26.18
C GLU A 352 7.58 -10.02 -25.04
N LEU A 353 6.57 -9.15 -25.14
CA LEU A 353 5.45 -9.16 -24.21
C LEU A 353 4.69 -10.50 -24.25
N ASP A 354 4.33 -11.00 -25.45
CA ASP A 354 3.64 -12.29 -25.58
C ASP A 354 4.50 -13.44 -25.03
N ALA A 355 5.80 -13.44 -25.29
CA ALA A 355 6.72 -14.43 -24.74
C ALA A 355 6.79 -14.39 -23.21
N THR A 356 6.83 -13.19 -22.60
CA THR A 356 6.73 -13.02 -21.14
C THR A 356 5.40 -13.57 -20.62
N LEU A 357 4.26 -13.20 -21.20
CA LEU A 357 2.94 -13.65 -20.75
C LEU A 357 2.85 -15.20 -20.77
N ARG A 358 3.30 -15.83 -21.87
CA ARG A 358 3.33 -17.29 -21.98
C ARG A 358 4.22 -17.95 -20.93
N GLY A 359 5.36 -17.33 -20.60
CA GLY A 359 6.29 -17.85 -19.60
C GLY A 359 5.74 -17.88 -18.18
N PHE A 360 4.74 -17.05 -17.86
CA PHE A 360 4.12 -16.97 -16.55
C PHE A 360 2.72 -17.61 -16.46
N CYS A 361 2.12 -17.99 -17.58
CA CYS A 361 0.87 -18.76 -17.61
C CYS A 361 1.14 -20.25 -17.36
N ARG A 362 0.26 -20.91 -16.59
CA ARG A 362 0.25 -22.36 -16.40
C ARG A 362 -1.04 -22.92 -17.01
N GLU A 363 -0.89 -23.95 -17.83
CA GLU A 363 -2.03 -24.74 -18.31
C GLU A 363 -2.65 -25.51 -17.13
N VAL A 364 -3.93 -25.81 -17.24
CA VAL A 364 -4.71 -26.56 -16.24
C VAL A 364 -4.27 -28.02 -16.20
#